data_f6f294a960f2c76236b4325d11949334
#
_entry.id   f6f294a960f2c76236b4325d11949334
#
_cell.length_a   1.000
_cell.length_b   1.000
_cell.length_c   1.000
_cell.angle_alpha   90.00
_cell.angle_beta   90.00
_cell.angle_gamma   90.00
#
_symmetry.space_group_name_H-M   'P 1'
#
loop_
_entity.id
_entity.type
_entity.pdbx_description
1 polymer ?
#
loop_
_entity_poly.entity_id
_entity_poly.type
_entity_poly.pdbx_seq_one_letter_code
_entity_poly.pdbx_strand_id
1 'polypeptide(L)'
;LSNKDKTATLFTDLEIPIVSERASVRVYGYGAEYFHWSQESLSRRGMGSASEKGFVVGDIYVQTRLRLLCEDAGWKPNVVLNYTLKTASPKPIANEHMRFFDTPGYFFHLEVGRNLLSPGVSPVSLRLSGHVGFMCWETVQKQNDAVTYALALSSQFKAWELSLQLGGYNGWMKHSYGAEYGDEPMHLTARCSYRINRHLTASCGL
;
A
#
# COMPACT_ATOMS: atom_id res chain seq x y z
N LEU A 1 10.00 -9.87 19.40
CA LEU A 1 9.62 -10.51 18.13
C LEU A 1 9.63 -12.00 18.32
N SER A 2 8.68 -12.47 19.05
CA SER A 2 8.55 -13.86 19.31
C SER A 2 8.03 -14.56 18.12
N ASN A 3 8.77 -15.21 17.18
CA ASN A 3 7.60 -15.63 16.79
C ASN A 3 7.53 -16.83 15.93
N LYS A 4 6.85 -17.71 16.41
CA LYS A 4 6.32 -18.90 15.77
C LYS A 4 5.17 -18.60 14.78
N ASP A 5 4.74 -17.32 14.68
CA ASP A 5 3.72 -16.89 13.74
C ASP A 5 4.25 -16.95 12.31
N LYS A 6 3.46 -17.52 11.41
CA LYS A 6 3.79 -17.64 9.98
C LYS A 6 2.61 -17.17 9.16
N THR A 7 2.90 -16.40 8.13
CA THR A 7 1.91 -15.94 7.17
C THR A 7 2.46 -16.11 5.77
N ALA A 8 1.68 -16.64 4.86
CA ALA A 8 1.98 -16.68 3.44
C ALA A 8 0.83 -16.05 2.68
N THR A 9 1.11 -15.02 1.91
CA THR A 9 0.09 -14.18 1.26
C THR A 9 0.27 -14.19 -0.24
N LEU A 10 -0.82 -14.42 -0.97
CA LEU A 10 -0.92 -14.18 -2.39
C LEU A 10 -1.48 -12.77 -2.61
N PHE A 11 -0.64 -11.86 -3.06
CA PHE A 11 -1.05 -10.53 -3.48
C PHE A 11 -1.28 -10.51 -4.99
N THR A 12 -2.41 -9.96 -5.41
CA THR A 12 -2.77 -9.78 -6.82
C THR A 12 -2.84 -8.31 -7.15
N ASP A 13 -2.39 -7.94 -8.35
CA ASP A 13 -2.36 -6.56 -8.82
C ASP A 13 -2.54 -6.54 -10.33
N LEU A 14 -3.65 -5.95 -10.78
CA LEU A 14 -4.02 -5.84 -12.17
C LEU A 14 -4.37 -4.39 -12.49
N GLU A 15 -3.65 -3.78 -13.41
CA GLU A 15 -3.94 -2.45 -13.91
C GLU A 15 -4.36 -2.51 -15.39
N ILE A 16 -5.51 -1.91 -15.70
CA ILE A 16 -6.12 -1.88 -17.03
C ILE A 16 -6.23 -0.42 -17.48
N PRO A 17 -5.51 -0.01 -18.53
CA PRO A 17 -5.71 1.31 -19.12
C PRO A 17 -7.10 1.39 -19.77
N ILE A 18 -7.84 2.50 -19.52
CA ILE A 18 -9.17 2.74 -20.09
C ILE A 18 -9.10 3.75 -21.21
N VAL A 19 -8.44 4.88 -20.97
CA VAL A 19 -8.31 5.97 -21.94
C VAL A 19 -6.84 6.27 -22.14
N SER A 20 -6.20 5.56 -23.07
CA SER A 20 -4.78 5.71 -23.33
C SER A 20 -3.96 5.61 -22.03
N GLU A 21 -2.92 6.43 -21.91
CA GLU A 21 -2.11 6.52 -20.69
C GLU A 21 -2.68 7.48 -19.63
N ARG A 22 -3.84 8.10 -19.89
CA ARG A 22 -4.40 9.15 -19.02
C ARG A 22 -5.30 8.63 -17.93
N ALA A 23 -5.95 7.50 -18.16
CA ALA A 23 -6.84 6.90 -17.18
C ALA A 23 -6.66 5.39 -17.14
N SER A 24 -6.57 4.83 -15.95
CA SER A 24 -6.55 3.40 -15.72
C SER A 24 -7.41 3.02 -14.51
N VAL A 25 -7.86 1.77 -14.49
CA VAL A 25 -8.41 1.11 -13.31
C VAL A 25 -7.45 0.03 -12.88
N ARG A 26 -7.13 0.01 -11.60
CA ARG A 26 -6.29 -0.99 -10.97
C ARG A 26 -7.10 -1.73 -9.92
N VAL A 27 -7.06 -3.05 -9.96
CA VAL A 27 -7.65 -3.92 -8.94
C VAL A 27 -6.51 -4.66 -8.27
N TYR A 28 -6.38 -4.48 -6.96
CA TYR A 28 -5.30 -5.11 -6.23
C TYR A 28 -5.77 -5.55 -4.84
N GLY A 29 -5.06 -6.47 -4.23
CA GLY A 29 -5.38 -6.91 -2.88
C GLY A 29 -4.83 -8.28 -2.53
N TYR A 30 -5.26 -8.75 -1.39
CA TYR A 30 -4.84 -10.01 -0.82
C TYR A 30 -5.83 -11.11 -1.23
N GLY A 31 -5.58 -11.74 -2.38
CA GLY A 31 -6.47 -12.76 -2.94
C GLY A 31 -6.58 -14.01 -2.08
N ALA A 32 -5.52 -14.38 -1.36
CA ALA A 32 -5.52 -15.45 -0.37
C ALA A 32 -4.37 -15.26 0.62
N GLU A 33 -4.61 -15.60 1.87
CA GLU A 33 -3.60 -15.63 2.90
C GLU A 33 -3.74 -16.90 3.72
N TYR A 34 -2.66 -17.67 3.84
CA TYR A 34 -2.52 -18.71 4.83
C TYR A 34 -1.89 -18.13 6.08
N PHE A 35 -2.42 -18.44 7.25
CA PHE A 35 -1.88 -18.01 8.51
C PHE A 35 -1.68 -19.20 9.46
N HIS A 36 -0.69 -19.07 10.31
CA HIS A 36 -0.47 -19.92 11.46
C HIS A 36 0.03 -19.05 12.62
N TRP A 37 -0.80 -18.85 13.63
CA TRP A 37 -0.51 -17.99 14.77
C TRP A 37 -0.32 -18.84 16.03
N SER A 38 0.60 -18.44 16.86
CA SER A 38 0.81 -19.10 18.15
C SER A 38 -0.29 -18.72 19.13
N GLN A 39 -0.60 -19.61 20.06
CA GLN A 39 -1.57 -19.35 21.14
C GLN A 39 -1.19 -18.11 21.96
N GLU A 40 0.10 -17.86 22.13
CA GLU A 40 0.58 -16.65 22.79
C GLU A 40 0.17 -15.38 22.04
N SER A 41 0.32 -15.35 20.73
CA SER A 41 -0.10 -14.23 19.89
C SER A 41 -1.61 -14.02 19.91
N LEU A 42 -2.38 -15.10 19.83
CA LEU A 42 -3.84 -15.07 19.92
C LEU A 42 -4.30 -14.53 21.28
N SER A 43 -3.73 -15.03 22.37
CA SER A 43 -4.06 -14.59 23.73
C SER A 43 -3.74 -13.11 23.96
N ARG A 44 -2.59 -12.64 23.49
CA ARG A 44 -2.21 -11.22 23.58
C ARG A 44 -3.18 -10.29 22.84
N ARG A 45 -3.83 -10.79 21.78
CA ARG A 45 -4.82 -10.06 20.99
C ARG A 45 -6.25 -10.23 21.50
N GLY A 46 -6.45 -10.94 22.62
CA GLY A 46 -7.78 -11.23 23.13
C GLY A 46 -8.56 -12.26 22.30
N MET A 47 -7.88 -13.07 21.49
CA MET A 47 -8.45 -14.00 20.53
C MET A 47 -8.13 -15.47 20.91
N GLY A 48 -7.99 -15.77 22.17
CA GLY A 48 -7.56 -17.08 22.64
C GLY A 48 -8.44 -18.28 22.24
N SER A 49 -9.66 -18.02 21.76
CA SER A 49 -10.57 -19.06 21.24
C SER A 49 -10.57 -19.16 19.70
N ALA A 50 -9.80 -18.33 19.02
CA ALA A 50 -9.73 -18.34 17.56
C ALA A 50 -8.87 -19.51 17.04
N SER A 51 -9.09 -19.88 15.78
CA SER A 51 -8.29 -20.91 15.11
C SER A 51 -6.84 -20.47 14.97
N GLU A 52 -5.90 -21.35 15.33
CA GLU A 52 -4.46 -21.09 15.20
C GLU A 52 -4.01 -20.99 13.73
N LYS A 53 -4.70 -21.64 12.82
CA LYS A 53 -4.33 -21.72 11.41
C LYS A 53 -5.54 -21.74 10.51
N GLY A 54 -5.39 -21.21 9.31
CA GLY A 54 -6.45 -21.21 8.29
C GLY A 54 -6.08 -20.45 7.02
N PHE A 55 -7.07 -20.29 6.18
CA PHE A 55 -7.00 -19.46 4.98
C PHE A 55 -8.03 -18.36 5.05
N VAL A 56 -7.67 -17.20 4.51
CA VAL A 56 -8.53 -16.03 4.44
C VAL A 56 -8.36 -15.34 3.09
N VAL A 57 -9.45 -14.78 2.58
CA VAL A 57 -9.42 -13.79 1.50
C VAL A 57 -9.37 -12.42 2.17
N GLY A 58 -8.39 -11.63 1.78
CA GLY A 58 -8.19 -10.30 2.38
C GLY A 58 -8.92 -9.19 1.67
N ASP A 59 -8.49 -7.98 1.95
CA ASP A 59 -9.08 -6.77 1.39
C ASP A 59 -8.78 -6.66 -0.11
N ILE A 60 -9.79 -6.27 -0.88
CA ILE A 60 -9.69 -5.96 -2.30
C ILE A 60 -9.89 -4.46 -2.47
N TYR A 61 -9.02 -3.86 -3.28
CA TYR A 61 -9.01 -2.45 -3.59
C TYR A 61 -9.27 -2.24 -5.08
N VAL A 62 -10.12 -1.29 -5.40
CA VAL A 62 -10.37 -0.83 -6.77
C VAL A 62 -9.95 0.63 -6.85
N GLN A 63 -8.96 0.92 -7.67
CA GLN A 63 -8.37 2.24 -7.80
C GLN A 63 -8.58 2.79 -9.21
N THR A 64 -9.10 4.00 -9.30
CA THR A 64 -9.08 4.81 -10.52
C THR A 64 -7.89 5.76 -10.46
N ARG A 65 -7.10 5.76 -11.52
CA ARG A 65 -5.92 6.62 -11.68
C ARG A 65 -6.15 7.57 -12.84
N LEU A 66 -6.02 8.88 -12.57
CA LEU A 66 -6.18 9.92 -13.57
C LEU A 66 -4.90 10.74 -13.64
N ARG A 67 -4.21 10.71 -14.78
CA ARG A 67 -3.04 11.54 -15.04
C ARG A 67 -3.48 12.94 -15.44
N LEU A 68 -3.33 13.88 -14.54
CA LEU A 68 -3.72 15.29 -14.73
C LEU A 68 -2.67 16.06 -15.54
N LEU A 69 -1.39 15.83 -15.24
CA LEU A 69 -0.26 16.42 -15.95
C LEU A 69 0.76 15.35 -16.33
N CYS A 70 1.34 15.50 -17.51
CA CYS A 70 2.48 14.70 -17.94
C CYS A 70 3.77 15.49 -17.72
N GLU A 71 4.77 14.80 -17.22
CA GLU A 71 6.13 15.34 -17.11
C GLU A 71 6.65 15.72 -18.50
N ASP A 72 7.33 16.85 -18.59
CA ASP A 72 8.02 17.31 -19.81
C ASP A 72 9.54 17.45 -19.56
N ALA A 73 10.26 17.78 -20.60
CA ALA A 73 11.70 18.05 -20.51
C ALA A 73 12.01 19.34 -19.74
N GLY A 74 11.02 20.20 -19.52
CA GLY A 74 11.14 21.43 -18.76
C GLY A 74 10.99 21.21 -17.27
N TRP A 75 10.10 21.96 -16.62
CA TRP A 75 9.91 21.93 -15.17
C TRP A 75 8.61 21.21 -14.71
N LYS A 76 7.71 20.87 -15.64
CA LYS A 76 6.41 20.28 -15.31
C LYS A 76 6.57 18.89 -14.72
N PRO A 77 6.00 18.63 -13.54
CA PRO A 77 5.99 17.29 -12.97
C PRO A 77 4.91 16.41 -13.62
N ASN A 78 5.00 15.12 -13.39
CA ASN A 78 3.87 14.22 -13.55
C ASN A 78 2.94 14.39 -12.36
N VAL A 79 1.63 14.55 -12.59
CA VAL A 79 0.61 14.66 -11.53
C VAL A 79 -0.48 13.65 -11.79
N VAL A 80 -0.74 12.81 -10.81
CA VAL A 80 -1.74 11.74 -10.87
C VAL A 80 -2.70 11.87 -9.69
N LEU A 81 -3.99 11.87 -9.98
CA LEU A 81 -5.03 11.72 -8.98
C LEU A 81 -5.42 10.24 -8.89
N ASN A 82 -5.36 9.69 -7.70
CA ASN A 82 -5.78 8.34 -7.39
C ASN A 82 -7.01 8.39 -6.48
N TYR A 83 -8.05 7.66 -6.87
CA TYR A 83 -9.20 7.39 -6.04
C TYR A 83 -9.33 5.90 -5.84
N THR A 84 -9.33 5.43 -4.61
CA THR A 84 -9.36 4.01 -4.29
C THR A 84 -10.54 3.70 -3.38
N LEU A 85 -11.28 2.66 -3.72
CA LEU A 85 -12.29 2.03 -2.89
C LEU A 85 -11.71 0.73 -2.33
N LYS A 86 -11.84 0.52 -1.04
CA LYS A 86 -11.62 -0.76 -0.39
C LYS A 86 -12.96 -1.45 -0.19
N THR A 87 -13.06 -2.70 -0.56
CA THR A 87 -14.22 -3.52 -0.26
C THR A 87 -14.19 -4.01 1.18
N ALA A 88 -15.34 -4.33 1.74
CA ALA A 88 -15.41 -5.03 3.03
C ALA A 88 -14.92 -6.47 2.87
N SER A 89 -14.13 -6.93 3.82
CA SER A 89 -13.71 -8.35 3.91
C SER A 89 -14.82 -9.20 4.54
N PRO A 90 -14.87 -10.51 4.27
CA PRO A 90 -15.86 -11.39 4.89
C PRO A 90 -15.75 -11.39 6.42
N LYS A 91 -16.86 -11.11 7.09
CA LYS A 91 -16.93 -10.91 8.56
C LYS A 91 -16.30 -12.01 9.42
N PRO A 92 -16.57 -13.32 9.21
CA PRO A 92 -16.07 -14.34 10.12
C PRO A 92 -14.54 -14.33 10.22
N ILE A 93 -13.90 -14.02 9.14
CA ILE A 93 -12.46 -14.09 8.98
C ILE A 93 -11.79 -12.80 9.47
N ALA A 94 -12.40 -11.64 9.20
CA ALA A 94 -11.89 -10.37 9.66
C ALA A 94 -11.88 -10.25 11.18
N ASN A 95 -12.90 -10.78 11.85
CA ASN A 95 -12.98 -10.77 13.31
C ASN A 95 -11.93 -11.68 13.97
N GLU A 96 -11.60 -12.81 13.36
CA GLU A 96 -10.59 -13.72 13.87
C GLU A 96 -9.17 -13.20 13.67
N HIS A 97 -8.93 -12.41 12.61
CA HIS A 97 -7.58 -12.03 12.23
C HIS A 97 -7.17 -10.63 12.62
N MET A 98 -8.09 -9.70 12.75
CA MET A 98 -7.82 -8.27 12.99
C MET A 98 -6.82 -7.62 11.99
N ARG A 99 -6.50 -8.33 10.90
CA ARG A 99 -5.60 -7.83 9.85
C ARG A 99 -6.37 -7.20 8.69
N PHE A 100 -7.52 -7.78 8.39
CA PHE A 100 -8.43 -7.29 7.36
C PHE A 100 -9.69 -6.74 8.02
N PHE A 101 -10.20 -5.64 7.47
CA PHE A 101 -11.37 -4.98 8.03
C PHE A 101 -12.60 -5.30 7.20
N ASP A 102 -13.69 -5.70 7.86
CA ASP A 102 -15.00 -5.93 7.22
C ASP A 102 -15.74 -4.62 6.90
N THR A 103 -15.02 -3.52 6.78
CA THR A 103 -15.56 -2.22 6.47
C THR A 103 -15.04 -1.70 5.14
N PRO A 104 -15.87 -1.02 4.36
CA PRO A 104 -15.40 -0.30 3.18
C PRO A 104 -14.50 0.88 3.60
N GLY A 105 -13.70 1.36 2.66
CA GLY A 105 -12.85 2.51 2.85
C GLY A 105 -12.63 3.27 1.55
N TYR A 106 -12.32 4.54 1.68
CA TYR A 106 -12.08 5.46 0.56
C TYR A 106 -10.73 6.13 0.74
N PHE A 107 -9.97 6.23 -0.34
CA PHE A 107 -8.67 6.86 -0.33
C PHE A 107 -8.55 7.80 -1.52
N PHE A 108 -8.12 9.02 -1.27
CA PHE A 108 -7.80 10.00 -2.30
C PHE A 108 -6.34 10.39 -2.17
N HIS A 109 -5.58 10.28 -3.24
CA HIS A 109 -4.17 10.67 -3.25
C HIS A 109 -3.88 11.53 -4.46
N LEU A 110 -3.25 12.68 -4.24
CA LEU A 110 -2.59 13.44 -5.28
C LEU A 110 -1.11 13.09 -5.25
N GLU A 111 -0.66 12.41 -6.28
CA GLU A 111 0.74 12.04 -6.46
C GLU A 111 1.41 13.02 -7.40
N VAL A 112 2.59 13.50 -7.02
CA VAL A 112 3.43 14.36 -7.82
C VAL A 112 4.80 13.70 -7.94
N GLY A 113 5.32 13.59 -9.14
CA GLY A 113 6.62 12.97 -9.36
C GLY A 113 7.38 13.59 -10.50
N ARG A 114 8.73 13.55 -10.41
CA ARG A 114 9.62 14.08 -11.43
C ARG A 114 10.93 13.29 -11.51
N ASN A 115 11.42 13.14 -12.75
CA ASN A 115 12.75 12.63 -12.98
C ASN A 115 13.78 13.75 -12.74
N LEU A 116 14.65 13.54 -11.77
CA LEU A 116 15.81 14.40 -11.49
C LEU A 116 16.94 14.09 -12.48
N LEU A 117 17.07 12.81 -12.85
CA LEU A 117 17.94 12.34 -13.91
C LEU A 117 17.11 11.45 -14.84
N SER A 118 17.04 11.85 -16.11
CA SER A 118 16.21 11.15 -17.11
C SER A 118 16.98 10.00 -17.77
N PRO A 119 16.31 8.87 -18.05
CA PRO A 119 16.86 7.82 -18.89
C PRO A 119 17.25 8.40 -20.28
N GLY A 120 18.42 8.04 -20.79
CA GLY A 120 18.92 8.53 -22.07
C GLY A 120 19.89 9.71 -21.96
N VAL A 121 19.83 10.50 -20.89
CA VAL A 121 20.84 11.51 -20.55
C VAL A 121 21.90 10.94 -19.61
N SER A 122 21.51 10.00 -18.78
CA SER A 122 22.38 9.32 -17.83
C SER A 122 22.13 7.79 -17.87
N PRO A 123 23.15 6.95 -17.64
CA PRO A 123 22.96 5.51 -17.48
C PRO A 123 22.12 5.15 -16.24
N VAL A 124 21.96 6.10 -15.32
CA VAL A 124 21.14 6.00 -14.11
C VAL A 124 20.00 7.00 -14.23
N SER A 125 18.77 6.56 -14.04
CA SER A 125 17.65 7.45 -13.80
C SER A 125 17.46 7.67 -12.31
N LEU A 126 17.00 8.85 -11.93
CA LEU A 126 16.64 9.17 -10.55
C LEU A 126 15.31 9.90 -10.57
N ARG A 127 14.32 9.37 -9.85
CA ARG A 127 12.98 9.95 -9.76
C ARG A 127 12.64 10.25 -8.32
N LEU A 128 12.20 11.47 -8.06
CA LEU A 128 11.58 11.87 -6.82
C LEU A 128 10.06 11.90 -7.02
N SER A 129 9.32 11.30 -6.10
CA SER A 129 7.85 11.38 -6.08
C SER A 129 7.35 11.50 -4.64
N GLY A 130 6.18 12.08 -4.50
CA GLY A 130 5.50 12.15 -3.23
C GLY A 130 3.99 12.14 -3.44
N HIS A 131 3.26 11.79 -2.42
CA HIS A 131 1.82 11.95 -2.42
C HIS A 131 1.35 12.55 -1.10
N VAL A 132 0.24 13.25 -1.20
CA VAL A 132 -0.59 13.66 -0.09
C VAL A 132 -2.01 13.24 -0.39
N GLY A 133 -2.72 12.81 0.62
CA GLY A 133 -4.07 12.32 0.42
C GLY A 133 -4.85 12.22 1.71
N PHE A 134 -5.97 11.57 1.58
CA PHE A 134 -6.92 11.38 2.65
C PHE A 134 -7.44 9.94 2.60
N MET A 135 -7.56 9.31 3.74
CA MET A 135 -8.23 8.03 3.90
C MET A 135 -9.42 8.16 4.84
N CYS A 136 -10.48 7.45 4.53
CA CYS A 136 -11.65 7.31 5.36
C CYS A 136 -12.03 5.84 5.44
N TRP A 137 -12.25 5.35 6.65
CA TRP A 137 -12.75 4.02 6.93
C TRP A 137 -14.16 4.15 7.51
N GLU A 138 -15.10 3.40 6.99
CA GLU A 138 -16.47 3.33 7.50
C GLU A 138 -16.53 2.54 8.83
N THR A 139 -15.75 2.97 9.83
CA THR A 139 -15.68 2.33 11.13
C THR A 139 -16.27 3.21 12.23
N VAL A 140 -16.82 2.57 13.24
CA VAL A 140 -17.27 3.24 14.46
C VAL A 140 -16.27 2.94 15.58
N GLN A 141 -15.88 3.95 16.36
CA GLN A 141 -14.98 3.83 17.52
C GLN A 141 -13.53 3.41 17.20
N LYS A 142 -13.09 3.53 15.95
CA LYS A 142 -11.70 3.32 15.55
C LYS A 142 -11.25 4.48 14.69
N GLN A 143 -9.94 4.54 14.41
CA GLN A 143 -9.42 5.52 13.47
C GLN A 143 -10.15 5.36 12.13
N ASN A 144 -10.91 6.38 11.75
CA ASN A 144 -11.70 6.37 10.52
C ASN A 144 -11.19 7.35 9.47
N ASP A 145 -10.68 8.50 9.89
CA ASP A 145 -10.21 9.53 8.97
C ASP A 145 -8.74 9.88 9.26
N ALA A 146 -7.96 10.02 8.21
CA ALA A 146 -6.57 10.44 8.35
C ALA A 146 -6.04 11.13 7.08
N VAL A 147 -5.14 12.06 7.26
CA VAL A 147 -4.30 12.58 6.19
C VAL A 147 -3.17 11.58 5.95
N THR A 148 -2.98 11.16 4.70
CA THR A 148 -1.92 10.26 4.28
C THR A 148 -0.84 11.01 3.53
N TYR A 149 0.40 10.56 3.65
CA TYR A 149 1.54 11.17 2.97
C TYR A 149 2.62 10.13 2.67
N ALA A 150 3.36 10.36 1.59
CA ALA A 150 4.62 9.66 1.36
C ALA A 150 5.57 10.49 0.50
N LEU A 151 6.86 10.19 0.64
CA LEU A 151 7.93 10.66 -0.21
C LEU A 151 8.75 9.45 -0.65
N ALA A 152 9.04 9.33 -1.93
CA ALA A 152 9.78 8.23 -2.49
C ALA A 152 10.89 8.71 -3.42
N LEU A 153 12.03 8.05 -3.33
CA LEU A 153 13.15 8.20 -4.24
C LEU A 153 13.37 6.85 -4.92
N SER A 154 13.32 6.83 -6.24
CA SER A 154 13.60 5.63 -7.02
C SER A 154 14.72 5.88 -8.03
N SER A 155 15.54 4.87 -8.23
CA SER A 155 16.68 4.88 -9.15
C SER A 155 16.64 3.63 -10.01
N GLN A 156 16.84 3.79 -11.31
CA GLN A 156 16.93 2.68 -12.24
C GLN A 156 18.32 2.69 -12.92
N PHE A 157 18.95 1.52 -12.92
CA PHE A 157 20.21 1.28 -13.60
C PHE A 157 20.14 -0.06 -14.35
N LYS A 158 20.15 0.00 -15.67
CA LYS A 158 19.95 -1.20 -16.54
C LYS A 158 18.67 -1.96 -16.17
N ALA A 159 18.81 -3.19 -15.70
CA ALA A 159 17.71 -4.04 -15.28
C ALA A 159 17.36 -3.92 -13.78
N TRP A 160 18.13 -3.15 -13.01
CA TRP A 160 17.91 -2.92 -11.58
C TRP A 160 17.08 -1.68 -11.32
N GLU A 161 16.20 -1.78 -10.36
CA GLU A 161 15.47 -0.65 -9.77
C GLU A 161 15.60 -0.70 -8.26
N LEU A 162 15.98 0.41 -7.66
CA LEU A 162 16.05 0.61 -6.22
C LEU A 162 15.08 1.71 -5.84
N SER A 163 14.28 1.50 -4.81
CA SER A 163 13.39 2.52 -4.28
C SER A 163 13.42 2.57 -2.77
N LEU A 164 13.34 3.80 -2.26
CA LEU A 164 13.21 4.11 -0.85
C LEU A 164 11.98 4.99 -0.67
N GLN A 165 11.09 4.62 0.23
CA GLN A 165 9.87 5.35 0.50
C GLN A 165 9.70 5.56 2.01
N LEU A 166 9.47 6.80 2.39
CA LEU A 166 8.99 7.20 3.71
C LEU A 166 7.52 7.59 3.59
N GLY A 167 6.67 7.02 4.40
CA GLY A 167 5.24 7.32 4.36
C GLY A 167 4.54 7.02 5.66
N GLY A 168 3.29 7.45 5.74
CA GLY A 168 2.46 7.26 6.90
C GLY A 168 1.12 7.96 6.79
N TYR A 169 0.46 8.07 7.93
CA TYR A 169 -0.74 8.87 8.04
C TYR A 169 -0.82 9.57 9.40
N ASN A 170 -1.61 10.63 9.46
CA ASN A 170 -1.93 11.34 10.67
C ASN A 170 -3.45 11.31 10.88
N GLY A 171 -3.89 10.53 11.85
CA GLY A 171 -5.30 10.31 12.16
C GLY A 171 -5.85 11.39 13.10
N TRP A 172 -7.17 11.62 12.98
CA TRP A 172 -7.84 12.67 13.78
C TRP A 172 -8.36 12.19 15.12
N MET A 173 -8.44 10.89 15.36
CA MET A 173 -8.99 10.32 16.60
C MET A 173 -7.92 10.00 17.66
N LYS A 174 -6.85 10.79 17.73
CA LYS A 174 -5.71 10.59 18.63
C LYS A 174 -6.08 10.38 20.09
N HIS A 175 -7.10 11.06 20.57
CA HIS A 175 -7.47 11.06 21.98
C HIS A 175 -8.45 9.96 22.37
N SER A 176 -9.00 9.23 21.39
CA SER A 176 -10.02 8.21 21.66
C SER A 176 -9.43 6.88 22.13
N TYR A 177 -8.15 6.61 21.81
CA TYR A 177 -7.51 5.32 22.06
C TYR A 177 -6.14 5.42 22.77
N GLY A 178 -5.64 6.63 23.02
CA GLY A 178 -4.29 6.86 23.56
C GLY A 178 -3.18 6.68 22.52
N ALA A 179 -2.02 7.21 22.81
CA ALA A 179 -0.85 7.20 21.92
C ALA A 179 -0.33 5.80 21.58
N GLU A 180 -0.70 4.78 22.34
CA GLU A 180 -0.25 3.40 22.16
C GLU A 180 -0.83 2.73 20.91
N TYR A 181 -1.88 3.26 20.30
CA TYR A 181 -2.59 2.67 19.19
C TYR A 181 -2.21 3.20 17.81
N GLY A 182 -1.21 4.07 17.74
CA GLY A 182 -0.55 4.43 16.51
C GLY A 182 -1.38 5.25 15.54
N ASP A 183 -2.04 6.29 16.04
CA ASP A 183 -2.77 7.25 15.19
C ASP A 183 -1.86 8.01 14.20
N GLU A 184 -0.55 7.90 14.37
CA GLU A 184 0.46 8.54 13.51
C GLU A 184 1.57 7.55 13.11
N PRO A 185 1.25 6.42 12.49
CA PRO A 185 2.27 5.48 12.06
C PRO A 185 3.10 6.07 10.93
N MET A 186 4.39 5.87 11.02
CA MET A 186 5.34 6.18 9.97
C MET A 186 6.15 4.93 9.64
N HIS A 187 6.37 4.68 8.36
CA HIS A 187 7.14 3.52 7.89
C HIS A 187 8.16 3.94 6.85
N LEU A 188 9.28 3.27 6.88
CA LEU A 188 10.33 3.35 5.86
C LEU A 188 10.37 2.02 5.13
N THR A 189 10.21 2.07 3.81
CA THR A 189 10.27 0.88 2.95
C THR A 189 11.42 1.02 1.98
N ALA A 190 12.24 0.00 1.89
CA ALA A 190 13.27 -0.14 0.86
C ALA A 190 12.92 -1.33 -0.03
N ARG A 191 13.01 -1.15 -1.36
CA ARG A 191 12.74 -2.20 -2.34
C ARG A 191 13.85 -2.24 -3.38
N CYS A 192 14.24 -3.46 -3.73
CA CYS A 192 15.14 -3.74 -4.84
C CYS A 192 14.41 -4.65 -5.84
N SER A 193 14.41 -4.28 -7.10
CA SER A 193 13.78 -5.05 -8.18
C SER A 193 14.79 -5.34 -9.28
N TYR A 194 14.71 -6.51 -9.87
CA TYR A 194 15.53 -6.92 -11.02
C TYR A 194 14.63 -7.43 -12.15
N ARG A 195 14.72 -6.80 -13.31
CA ARG A 195 13.99 -7.20 -14.51
C ARG A 195 14.73 -8.34 -15.21
N ILE A 196 14.18 -9.55 -15.08
CA ILE A 196 14.75 -10.75 -15.67
C ILE A 196 14.52 -10.74 -17.19
N ASN A 197 13.33 -10.36 -17.61
CA ASN A 197 12.97 -10.18 -19.02
C ASN A 197 11.79 -9.18 -19.14
N ARG A 198 11.21 -9.02 -20.34
CA ARG A 198 10.11 -8.07 -20.58
C ARG A 198 8.81 -8.39 -19.82
N HIS A 199 8.65 -9.60 -19.30
CA HIS A 199 7.45 -10.07 -18.64
C HIS A 199 7.66 -10.44 -17.16
N LEU A 200 8.92 -10.56 -16.72
CA LEU A 200 9.23 -11.05 -15.38
C LEU A 200 10.19 -10.12 -14.66
N THR A 201 9.78 -9.67 -13.49
CA THR A 201 10.59 -8.89 -12.55
C THR A 201 10.57 -9.58 -11.19
N ALA A 202 11.71 -9.79 -10.60
CA ALA A 202 11.85 -10.23 -9.21
C ALA A 202 12.07 -9.02 -8.31
N SER A 203 11.43 -8.99 -7.15
CA SER A 203 11.56 -7.89 -6.19
C SER A 203 11.70 -8.43 -4.77
N CYS A 204 12.48 -7.75 -3.98
CA CYS A 204 12.55 -7.93 -2.53
C CYS A 204 12.47 -6.58 -1.84
N GLY A 205 11.98 -6.53 -0.60
CA GLY A 205 11.83 -5.30 0.16
C GLY A 205 11.76 -5.58 1.67
N LEU A 206 12.01 -4.50 2.43
CA LEU A 206 11.93 -4.43 3.89
C LEU A 206 10.95 -3.33 4.28
#